data_21d527ead0df83763a8eac5d8d2bd6a1
#
_entry.id   21d527ead0df83763a8eac5d8d2bd6a1
#
_cell.length_a   1.000
_cell.length_b   1.000
_cell.length_c   1.000
_cell.angle_alpha   90.00
_cell.angle_beta   90.00
_cell.angle_gamma   90.00
#
_symmetry.space_group_name_H-M   'P 1'
#
loop_
_entity.id
_entity.type
_entity.pdbx_description
1 polymer ?
#
loop_
_entity_poly.entity_id
_entity_poly.type
_entity_poly.pdbx_seq_one_letter_code
_entity_poly.pdbx_strand_id
1 'polypeptide(L)'
;MKEILKCKGDLVDIKGHNLHIYRQGDKDKPKIILMSGSGTVAPVYDFKVLSEKLAKNFRVIVIERFGYGYSDICDFPCDVDTLVNIQKQALEKLGENGPYILMPHSMSGIEALRWIQLYPEDVKALIGNDMTTPLSYSVWTKEQVQKKVKLMNFITKYKLYWLLCPISNRCLNKEEKKQHKMLRKRNSFNICHINESKEILHNVAIVENEGYKNCAALLFKSNSKQTAGQWSEFQKEFAAISDAKLISYDCGHYIHHFKSDEMCEEIIKYVDSLSM
;
A
#
# COMPACT_ATOMS: atom_id res chain seq x y z
N MET A 1 -4.74 23.56 24.48
CA MET A 1 -4.52 23.78 23.04
C MET A 1 -4.97 22.54 22.28
N LYS A 2 -5.80 22.71 21.23
CA LYS A 2 -6.12 21.59 20.33
C LYS A 2 -4.82 21.12 19.68
N GLU A 3 -4.55 19.82 19.74
CA GLU A 3 -3.41 19.22 19.05
C GLU A 3 -3.64 19.32 17.54
N ILE A 4 -2.65 19.87 16.83
CA ILE A 4 -2.73 20.10 15.38
C ILE A 4 -1.93 18.99 14.68
N LEU A 5 -2.52 18.42 13.63
CA LEU A 5 -1.82 17.52 12.72
C LEU A 5 -0.74 18.31 11.96
N LYS A 6 0.51 17.83 12.04
CA LYS A 6 1.66 18.43 11.33
C LYS A 6 2.03 17.54 10.17
N CYS A 7 1.50 17.86 9.00
CA CYS A 7 1.82 17.17 7.76
C CYS A 7 3.27 17.44 7.35
N LYS A 8 4.01 16.38 7.02
CA LYS A 8 5.29 16.46 6.31
C LYS A 8 5.06 15.87 4.93
N GLY A 9 5.32 16.62 3.88
CA GLY A 9 5.05 16.23 2.49
C GLY A 9 4.08 17.19 1.83
N ASP A 10 3.55 16.78 0.71
CA ASP A 10 2.71 17.61 -0.15
C ASP A 10 1.24 17.21 -0.05
N LEU A 11 0.37 18.19 0.03
CA LEU A 11 -1.07 18.02 -0.12
C LEU A 11 -1.46 18.43 -1.54
N VAL A 12 -1.87 17.47 -2.34
CA VAL A 12 -2.21 17.67 -3.75
C VAL A 12 -3.73 17.70 -3.88
N ASP A 13 -4.27 18.79 -4.39
CA ASP A 13 -5.70 18.87 -4.69
C ASP A 13 -6.07 17.93 -5.82
N ILE A 14 -7.00 17.02 -5.53
CA ILE A 14 -7.65 16.12 -6.49
C ILE A 14 -9.16 16.30 -6.37
N LYS A 15 -9.73 17.03 -7.32
CA LYS A 15 -11.17 17.30 -7.38
C LYS A 15 -11.72 17.93 -6.08
N GLY A 16 -10.97 18.88 -5.49
CA GLY A 16 -11.36 19.59 -4.27
C GLY A 16 -11.05 18.86 -2.96
N HIS A 17 -10.31 17.75 -3.01
CA HIS A 17 -9.86 17.02 -1.84
C HIS A 17 -8.33 16.88 -1.84
N ASN A 18 -7.70 16.99 -0.68
CA ASN A 18 -6.26 16.90 -0.54
C ASN A 18 -5.80 15.45 -0.43
N LEU A 19 -4.99 15.00 -1.39
CA LEU A 19 -4.26 13.74 -1.34
C LEU A 19 -2.84 14.01 -0.85
N HIS A 20 -2.41 13.31 0.20
CA HIS A 20 -1.08 13.49 0.76
C HIS A 20 -0.06 12.57 0.08
N ILE A 21 1.07 13.15 -0.31
CA ILE A 21 2.24 12.45 -0.86
C ILE A 21 3.48 12.86 -0.08
N TYR A 22 4.15 11.87 0.49
CA TYR A 22 5.44 12.06 1.13
C TYR A 22 6.57 11.59 0.20
N ARG A 23 7.59 12.42 0.06
CA ARG A 23 8.71 12.17 -0.85
C ARG A 23 10.04 12.35 -0.14
N GLN A 24 10.99 11.45 -0.37
CA GLN A 24 12.36 11.59 0.12
C GLN A 24 13.37 10.93 -0.83
N GLY A 25 14.64 11.21 -0.62
CA GLY A 25 15.72 10.78 -1.53
C GLY A 25 15.90 11.73 -2.71
N ASP A 26 16.96 11.49 -3.46
CA ASP A 26 17.33 12.29 -4.61
C ASP A 26 16.31 12.15 -5.73
N LYS A 27 15.87 13.29 -6.29
CA LYS A 27 14.85 13.36 -7.35
C LYS A 27 15.27 12.68 -8.67
N ASP A 28 16.56 12.58 -8.91
CA ASP A 28 17.13 12.05 -10.16
C ASP A 28 17.37 10.53 -10.09
N LYS A 29 17.15 9.90 -8.92
CA LYS A 29 17.22 8.46 -8.74
C LYS A 29 15.95 7.75 -9.20
N PRO A 30 16.02 6.42 -9.47
CA PRO A 30 14.83 5.61 -9.78
C PRO A 30 13.73 5.80 -8.73
N LYS A 31 12.50 5.96 -9.18
CA LYS A 31 11.35 6.24 -8.31
C LYS A 31 10.71 4.94 -7.82
N ILE A 32 10.57 4.79 -6.49
CA ILE A 32 9.86 3.69 -5.87
C ILE A 32 8.64 4.21 -5.11
N ILE A 33 7.46 3.67 -5.42
CA ILE A 33 6.18 4.05 -4.80
C ILE A 33 5.82 2.99 -3.77
N LEU A 34 5.78 3.37 -2.50
CA LEU A 34 5.30 2.53 -1.41
C LEU A 34 3.79 2.68 -1.25
N MET A 35 3.07 1.58 -1.47
CA MET A 35 1.60 1.54 -1.49
C MET A 35 1.11 0.72 -0.29
N SER A 36 0.32 1.33 0.59
CA SER A 36 -0.08 0.73 1.86
C SER A 36 -1.24 -0.25 1.73
N GLY A 37 -1.29 -1.22 2.62
CA GLY A 37 -2.39 -2.18 2.76
C GLY A 37 -3.67 -1.55 3.31
N SER A 38 -4.74 -2.35 3.33
CA SER A 38 -6.05 -1.95 3.85
C SER A 38 -5.96 -1.56 5.33
N GLY A 39 -6.56 -0.44 5.69
CA GLY A 39 -6.68 0.01 7.07
C GLY A 39 -5.39 0.54 7.71
N THR A 40 -4.31 0.71 6.96
CA THR A 40 -3.08 1.36 7.44
C THR A 40 -3.35 2.83 7.75
N VAL A 41 -3.47 3.16 9.02
CA VAL A 41 -3.94 4.49 9.46
C VAL A 41 -2.96 5.62 9.17
N ALA A 42 -1.67 5.33 9.00
CA ALA A 42 -0.62 6.32 8.77
C ALA A 42 0.55 5.71 7.97
N PRO A 43 0.41 5.57 6.63
CA PRO A 43 1.40 4.92 5.75
C PRO A 43 2.81 5.47 5.87
N VAL A 44 2.98 6.79 5.98
CA VAL A 44 4.29 7.42 6.16
C VAL A 44 5.03 6.88 7.39
N TYR A 45 4.31 6.61 8.47
CA TYR A 45 4.92 6.06 9.69
C TYR A 45 5.08 4.55 9.63
N ASP A 46 4.19 3.87 8.91
CA ASP A 46 4.26 2.43 8.69
C ASP A 46 5.50 2.04 7.89
N PHE A 47 5.77 2.77 6.82
CA PHE A 47 6.95 2.55 5.97
C PHE A 47 8.21 3.28 6.42
N LYS A 48 8.20 4.03 7.53
CA LYS A 48 9.29 4.95 7.89
C LYS A 48 10.67 4.32 7.77
N VAL A 49 10.90 3.18 8.41
CA VAL A 49 12.23 2.54 8.45
C VAL A 49 12.69 2.10 7.07
N LEU A 50 11.79 1.45 6.32
CA LEU A 50 12.10 1.00 4.96
C LEU A 50 12.35 2.20 4.03
N SER A 51 11.50 3.23 4.10
CA SER A 51 11.63 4.41 3.25
C SER A 51 12.91 5.18 3.51
N GLU A 52 13.34 5.35 4.77
CA GLU A 52 14.60 6.00 5.14
C GLU A 52 15.82 5.23 4.58
N LYS A 53 15.76 3.90 4.54
CA LYS A 53 16.84 3.06 3.98
C LYS A 53 16.86 3.13 2.45
N LEU A 54 15.70 2.97 1.81
CA LEU A 54 15.57 3.03 0.35
C LEU A 54 15.94 4.40 -0.23
N ALA A 55 15.69 5.49 0.52
CA ALA A 55 15.98 6.85 0.08
C ALA A 55 17.45 7.13 -0.20
N LYS A 56 18.36 6.27 0.24
CA LYS A 56 19.80 6.35 -0.09
C LYS A 56 20.07 6.02 -1.58
N ASN A 57 19.23 5.19 -2.20
CA ASN A 57 19.40 4.69 -3.56
C ASN A 57 18.23 5.03 -4.50
N PHE A 58 17.08 5.43 -3.96
CA PHE A 58 15.85 5.68 -4.69
C PHE A 58 15.24 7.05 -4.35
N ARG A 59 14.46 7.58 -5.27
CA ARG A 59 13.43 8.56 -4.99
C ARG A 59 12.23 7.81 -4.41
N VAL A 60 12.05 7.82 -3.10
CA VAL A 60 10.96 7.13 -2.41
C VAL A 60 9.74 8.02 -2.34
N ILE A 61 8.60 7.48 -2.72
CA ILE A 61 7.30 8.15 -2.70
C ILE A 61 6.33 7.29 -1.89
N VAL A 62 5.70 7.85 -0.87
CA VAL A 62 4.61 7.20 -0.12
C VAL A 62 3.32 7.93 -0.45
N ILE A 63 2.37 7.21 -1.05
CA ILE A 63 1.06 7.76 -1.36
C ILE A 63 0.09 7.36 -0.24
N GLU A 64 -0.52 8.34 0.38
CA GLU A 64 -1.57 8.13 1.36
C GLU A 64 -2.93 8.33 0.67
N ARG A 65 -3.63 7.24 0.35
CA ARG A 65 -4.95 7.29 -0.28
C ARG A 65 -5.93 8.13 0.54
N PHE A 66 -7.05 8.53 -0.03
CA PHE A 66 -8.10 9.18 0.75
C PHE A 66 -8.52 8.33 1.94
N GLY A 67 -8.64 8.94 3.11
CA GLY A 67 -8.89 8.26 4.38
C GLY A 67 -7.65 7.69 5.08
N TYR A 68 -6.47 7.81 4.48
CA TYR A 68 -5.20 7.35 5.03
C TYR A 68 -4.30 8.54 5.40
N GLY A 69 -3.47 8.37 6.43
CA GLY A 69 -2.49 9.35 6.84
C GLY A 69 -3.04 10.77 6.94
N TYR A 70 -2.43 11.69 6.24
CA TYR A 70 -2.81 13.10 6.23
C TYR A 70 -3.81 13.48 5.12
N SER A 71 -4.14 12.56 4.22
CA SER A 71 -5.15 12.79 3.17
C SER A 71 -6.54 13.06 3.74
N ASP A 72 -7.37 13.72 2.96
CA ASP A 72 -8.75 13.99 3.35
C ASP A 72 -9.55 12.69 3.48
N ILE A 73 -10.54 12.71 4.37
CA ILE A 73 -11.57 11.68 4.48
C ILE A 73 -12.77 12.19 3.69
N CYS A 74 -13.08 11.53 2.58
CA CYS A 74 -14.16 11.95 1.69
C CYS A 74 -14.86 10.69 1.11
N ASP A 75 -16.08 10.88 0.66
CA ASP A 75 -16.83 9.84 -0.05
C ASP A 75 -16.43 9.86 -1.52
N PHE A 76 -15.28 9.28 -1.82
CA PHE A 76 -14.70 9.21 -3.16
C PHE A 76 -14.88 7.80 -3.74
N PRO A 77 -15.08 7.63 -5.05
CA PRO A 77 -15.15 6.31 -5.67
C PRO A 77 -13.89 5.48 -5.38
N CYS A 78 -14.10 4.22 -5.02
CA CYS A 78 -13.03 3.28 -4.64
C CYS A 78 -12.91 2.13 -5.65
N ASP A 79 -13.44 2.30 -6.88
CA ASP A 79 -13.11 1.40 -7.98
C ASP A 79 -11.63 1.53 -8.33
N VAL A 80 -11.04 0.43 -8.77
CA VAL A 80 -9.58 0.33 -8.92
C VAL A 80 -9.04 1.27 -9.99
N ASP A 81 -9.82 1.57 -11.03
CA ASP A 81 -9.43 2.50 -12.09
C ASP A 81 -9.33 3.93 -11.54
N THR A 82 -10.34 4.35 -10.78
CA THR A 82 -10.33 5.65 -10.11
C THR A 82 -9.16 5.75 -9.13
N LEU A 83 -8.90 4.72 -8.32
CA LEU A 83 -7.78 4.72 -7.36
C LEU A 83 -6.43 4.90 -8.05
N VAL A 84 -6.18 4.19 -9.15
CA VAL A 84 -4.95 4.33 -9.93
C VAL A 84 -4.85 5.71 -10.56
N ASN A 85 -5.92 6.17 -11.21
CA ASN A 85 -5.93 7.44 -11.93
C ASN A 85 -5.68 8.65 -11.02
N ILE A 86 -6.27 8.69 -9.81
CA ILE A 86 -6.04 9.81 -8.87
C ILE A 86 -4.61 9.82 -8.34
N GLN A 87 -4.02 8.64 -8.10
CA GLN A 87 -2.63 8.54 -7.65
C GLN A 87 -1.67 9.01 -8.75
N LYS A 88 -1.86 8.54 -9.99
CA LYS A 88 -1.09 9.00 -11.14
C LYS A 88 -1.22 10.51 -11.34
N GLN A 89 -2.44 11.04 -11.35
CA GLN A 89 -2.68 12.49 -11.50
C GLN A 89 -1.97 13.30 -10.40
N ALA A 90 -1.96 12.80 -9.17
CA ALA A 90 -1.29 13.50 -8.07
C ALA A 90 0.24 13.51 -8.25
N LEU A 91 0.83 12.43 -8.74
CA LEU A 91 2.25 12.37 -9.05
C LEU A 91 2.61 13.32 -10.20
N GLU A 92 1.82 13.34 -11.26
CA GLU A 92 2.01 14.26 -12.41
C GLU A 92 1.98 15.73 -11.96
N LYS A 93 1.03 16.11 -11.10
CA LYS A 93 0.96 17.46 -10.52
C LYS A 93 2.20 17.85 -9.71
N LEU A 94 2.92 16.88 -9.17
CA LEU A 94 4.17 17.08 -8.43
C LEU A 94 5.42 16.97 -9.31
N GLY A 95 5.27 16.71 -10.61
CA GLY A 95 6.38 16.47 -11.54
C GLY A 95 7.09 15.13 -11.31
N GLU A 96 6.46 14.20 -10.60
CA GLU A 96 7.00 12.86 -10.35
C GLU A 96 6.49 11.91 -11.45
N ASN A 97 7.05 12.01 -12.66
CA ASN A 97 6.66 11.14 -13.78
C ASN A 97 7.41 9.79 -13.73
N GLY A 98 6.80 8.75 -14.33
CA GLY A 98 7.41 7.42 -14.45
C GLY A 98 8.71 7.38 -15.27
N PRO A 99 9.34 6.22 -15.43
CA PRO A 99 8.82 4.92 -14.96
C PRO A 99 9.02 4.70 -13.45
N TYR A 100 8.05 4.02 -12.84
CA TYR A 100 8.02 3.74 -11.41
C TYR A 100 8.38 2.29 -11.10
N ILE A 101 8.92 2.07 -9.90
CA ILE A 101 8.93 0.77 -9.24
C ILE A 101 7.74 0.79 -8.27
N LEU A 102 6.74 -0.04 -8.51
CA LEU A 102 5.58 -0.15 -7.60
C LEU A 102 5.88 -1.14 -6.49
N MET A 103 5.72 -0.72 -5.23
CA MET A 103 5.92 -1.58 -4.07
C MET A 103 4.66 -1.67 -3.22
N PRO A 104 3.68 -2.49 -3.64
CA PRO A 104 2.45 -2.69 -2.89
C PRO A 104 2.66 -3.59 -1.68
N HIS A 105 2.00 -3.24 -0.57
CA HIS A 105 1.80 -4.09 0.60
C HIS A 105 0.35 -4.55 0.69
N SER A 106 0.13 -5.85 0.89
CA SER A 106 -1.22 -6.38 1.15
C SER A 106 -2.23 -5.98 0.04
N MET A 107 -3.39 -5.44 0.38
CA MET A 107 -4.49 -5.10 -0.53
C MET A 107 -4.08 -4.23 -1.71
N SER A 108 -3.09 -3.36 -1.56
CA SER A 108 -2.64 -2.50 -2.67
C SER A 108 -1.98 -3.28 -3.83
N GLY A 109 -1.79 -4.59 -3.67
CA GLY A 109 -1.40 -5.46 -4.79
C GLY A 109 -2.39 -5.40 -5.95
N ILE A 110 -3.69 -5.31 -5.67
CA ILE A 110 -4.73 -5.19 -6.71
C ILE A 110 -4.60 -3.85 -7.45
N GLU A 111 -4.33 -2.75 -6.74
CA GLU A 111 -4.08 -1.44 -7.34
C GLU A 111 -2.82 -1.44 -8.21
N ALA A 112 -1.73 -2.03 -7.72
CA ALA A 112 -0.47 -2.10 -8.46
C ALA A 112 -0.60 -2.93 -9.74
N LEU A 113 -1.30 -4.07 -9.69
CA LEU A 113 -1.59 -4.87 -10.88
C LEU A 113 -2.44 -4.09 -11.89
N ARG A 114 -3.45 -3.34 -11.40
CA ARG A 114 -4.25 -2.49 -12.29
C ARG A 114 -3.44 -1.35 -12.89
N TRP A 115 -2.52 -0.77 -12.14
CA TRP A 115 -1.62 0.26 -12.67
C TRP A 115 -0.79 -0.27 -13.84
N ILE A 116 -0.22 -1.48 -13.70
CA ILE A 116 0.53 -2.15 -14.77
C ILE A 116 -0.37 -2.42 -15.99
N GLN A 117 -1.64 -2.77 -15.78
CA GLN A 117 -2.60 -3.00 -16.86
C GLN A 117 -2.92 -1.73 -17.65
N LEU A 118 -3.18 -0.62 -16.93
CA LEU A 118 -3.58 0.66 -17.53
C LEU A 118 -2.41 1.43 -18.13
N TYR A 119 -1.24 1.37 -17.48
CA TYR A 119 -0.06 2.19 -17.80
C TYR A 119 1.23 1.37 -17.77
N PRO A 120 1.37 0.35 -18.63
CA PRO A 120 2.54 -0.55 -18.61
C PRO A 120 3.86 0.20 -18.80
N GLU A 121 3.88 1.25 -19.64
CA GLU A 121 5.09 2.05 -19.90
C GLU A 121 5.51 2.91 -18.69
N ASP A 122 4.60 3.17 -17.76
CA ASP A 122 4.91 3.92 -16.55
C ASP A 122 5.53 3.04 -15.45
N VAL A 123 5.61 1.71 -15.64
CA VAL A 123 6.05 0.79 -14.59
C VAL A 123 7.28 0.01 -15.03
N LYS A 124 8.40 0.25 -14.33
CA LYS A 124 9.66 -0.46 -14.55
C LYS A 124 9.67 -1.85 -13.89
N ALA A 125 9.11 -1.95 -12.68
CA ALA A 125 9.09 -3.19 -11.92
C ALA A 125 8.00 -3.20 -10.85
N LEU A 126 7.58 -4.41 -10.48
CA LEU A 126 6.70 -4.70 -9.34
C LEU A 126 7.52 -5.34 -8.20
N ILE A 127 7.46 -4.75 -7.01
CA ILE A 127 8.09 -5.32 -5.81
C ILE A 127 7.00 -5.63 -4.78
N GLY A 128 6.49 -6.85 -4.79
CA GLY A 128 5.43 -7.26 -3.89
C GLY A 128 5.93 -7.42 -2.44
N ASN A 129 5.38 -6.66 -1.51
CA ASN A 129 5.63 -6.77 -0.08
C ASN A 129 4.46 -7.50 0.59
N ASP A 130 4.48 -8.82 0.58
CA ASP A 130 3.39 -9.70 1.02
C ASP A 130 2.03 -9.25 0.45
N MET A 131 2.02 -8.92 -0.84
CA MET A 131 0.90 -8.30 -1.54
C MET A 131 -0.23 -9.29 -1.81
N THR A 132 -1.46 -8.80 -1.90
CA THR A 132 -2.56 -9.61 -2.43
C THR A 132 -2.48 -9.71 -3.95
N THR A 133 -2.95 -10.84 -4.45
CA THR A 133 -3.19 -11.10 -5.87
C THR A 133 -4.68 -11.41 -6.06
N PRO A 134 -5.22 -11.45 -7.28
CA PRO A 134 -6.60 -11.90 -7.49
C PRO A 134 -6.89 -13.25 -6.84
N LEU A 135 -5.95 -14.21 -6.90
CA LEU A 135 -6.05 -15.51 -6.25
C LEU A 135 -6.31 -15.43 -4.74
N SER A 136 -5.77 -14.41 -4.07
CA SER A 136 -5.98 -14.22 -2.63
C SER A 136 -7.44 -13.98 -2.25
N TYR A 137 -8.26 -13.58 -3.21
CA TYR A 137 -9.68 -13.34 -3.02
C TYR A 137 -10.58 -14.46 -3.56
N SER A 138 -10.03 -15.50 -4.19
CA SER A 138 -10.80 -16.64 -4.70
C SER A 138 -11.60 -17.37 -3.62
N VAL A 139 -11.15 -17.29 -2.37
CA VAL A 139 -11.79 -17.89 -1.19
C VAL A 139 -12.78 -16.96 -0.48
N TRP A 140 -12.97 -15.73 -0.97
CA TRP A 140 -13.84 -14.74 -0.35
C TRP A 140 -15.21 -14.72 -1.02
N THR A 141 -16.27 -14.75 -0.21
CA THR A 141 -17.65 -14.60 -0.70
C THR A 141 -18.17 -13.18 -0.45
N LYS A 142 -19.21 -12.80 -1.20
CA LYS A 142 -19.92 -11.52 -0.98
C LYS A 142 -20.44 -11.40 0.45
N GLU A 143 -20.92 -12.51 1.04
CA GLU A 143 -21.43 -12.56 2.41
C GLU A 143 -20.32 -12.29 3.43
N GLN A 144 -19.13 -12.82 3.22
CA GLN A 144 -17.98 -12.57 4.10
C GLN A 144 -17.56 -11.10 4.04
N VAL A 145 -17.51 -10.51 2.85
CA VAL A 145 -17.22 -9.07 2.68
C VAL A 145 -18.31 -8.22 3.38
N GLN A 146 -19.59 -8.55 3.19
CA GLN A 146 -20.67 -7.84 3.87
C GLN A 146 -20.59 -7.95 5.40
N LYS A 147 -20.25 -9.13 5.94
CA LYS A 147 -20.01 -9.32 7.38
C LYS A 147 -18.87 -8.44 7.87
N LYS A 148 -17.75 -8.39 7.12
CA LYS A 148 -16.61 -7.51 7.42
C LYS A 148 -17.04 -6.03 7.45
N VAL A 149 -17.76 -5.57 6.43
CA VAL A 149 -18.27 -4.20 6.35
C VAL A 149 -19.22 -3.87 7.51
N LYS A 150 -20.14 -4.77 7.86
CA LYS A 150 -21.03 -4.60 9.04
C LYS A 150 -20.24 -4.47 10.33
N LEU A 151 -19.20 -5.30 10.51
CA LEU A 151 -18.32 -5.22 11.67
C LEU A 151 -17.55 -3.89 11.72
N MET A 152 -17.00 -3.43 10.58
CA MET A 152 -16.32 -2.13 10.50
C MET A 152 -17.25 -0.99 10.90
N ASN A 153 -18.47 -0.96 10.36
CA ASN A 153 -19.48 0.03 10.73
C ASN A 153 -19.82 0.00 12.22
N PHE A 154 -19.95 -1.19 12.81
CA PHE A 154 -20.20 -1.36 14.24
C PHE A 154 -19.05 -0.79 15.08
N ILE A 155 -17.80 -1.16 14.74
CA ILE A 155 -16.59 -0.65 15.41
C ILE A 155 -16.52 0.88 15.34
N THR A 156 -16.80 1.45 14.17
CA THR A 156 -16.84 2.90 13.96
C THR A 156 -17.91 3.58 14.80
N LYS A 157 -19.13 3.05 14.76
CA LYS A 157 -20.28 3.58 15.50
C LYS A 157 -20.01 3.65 17.01
N TYR A 158 -19.40 2.60 17.56
CA TYR A 158 -19.12 2.51 19.01
C TYR A 158 -17.70 2.93 19.39
N LYS A 159 -16.90 3.45 18.43
CA LYS A 159 -15.52 3.95 18.62
C LYS A 159 -14.59 2.89 19.26
N LEU A 160 -14.76 1.62 18.91
CA LEU A 160 -14.01 0.49 19.49
C LEU A 160 -12.63 0.28 18.83
N TYR A 161 -12.24 1.11 17.86
CA TYR A 161 -10.98 1.00 17.11
C TYR A 161 -9.72 0.99 17.99
N TRP A 162 -9.76 1.58 19.17
CA TRP A 162 -8.64 1.60 20.11
C TRP A 162 -8.31 0.21 20.68
N LEU A 163 -9.27 -0.73 20.68
CA LEU A 163 -9.06 -2.12 21.11
C LEU A 163 -8.38 -2.98 20.04
N LEU A 164 -8.57 -2.64 18.75
CA LEU A 164 -8.31 -3.54 17.63
C LEU A 164 -7.06 -3.17 16.81
N CYS A 165 -6.52 -1.98 16.98
CA CYS A 165 -5.38 -1.50 16.21
C CYS A 165 -4.17 -1.30 17.12
N PRO A 166 -3.33 -2.32 17.35
CA PRO A 166 -2.10 -2.13 18.09
C PRO A 166 -1.20 -1.15 17.34
N ILE A 167 -0.52 -0.29 18.10
CA ILE A 167 0.41 0.67 17.53
C ILE A 167 1.77 0.00 17.47
N SER A 168 2.29 -0.25 16.26
CA SER A 168 3.71 -0.53 16.10
C SER A 168 4.48 0.78 16.17
N ASN A 169 5.09 1.08 17.33
CA ASN A 169 5.70 2.39 17.59
C ASN A 169 7.22 2.33 17.76
N ARG A 170 7.86 1.20 17.44
CA ARG A 170 9.26 0.97 17.87
C ARG A 170 10.24 1.99 17.29
N CYS A 171 10.01 2.49 16.09
CA CYS A 171 10.93 3.37 15.36
C CYS A 171 10.47 4.84 15.33
N LEU A 172 9.39 5.21 16.01
CA LEU A 172 8.86 6.57 16.03
C LEU A 172 9.42 7.38 17.20
N ASN A 173 9.82 8.63 16.94
CA ASN A 173 10.16 9.57 18.00
C ASN A 173 8.90 10.07 18.73
N LYS A 174 9.11 10.92 19.78
CA LYS A 174 8.00 11.38 20.64
C LYS A 174 6.91 12.14 19.87
N GLU A 175 7.30 13.02 18.95
CA GLU A 175 6.35 13.81 18.16
C GLU A 175 5.62 12.91 17.14
N GLU A 176 6.34 12.03 16.46
CA GLU A 176 5.74 11.08 15.51
C GLU A 176 4.75 10.12 16.19
N LYS A 177 5.05 9.66 17.40
CA LYS A 177 4.10 8.87 18.21
C LYS A 177 2.82 9.64 18.50
N LYS A 178 2.95 10.93 18.79
CA LYS A 178 1.81 11.82 19.02
C LYS A 178 0.98 11.99 17.75
N GLN A 179 1.63 12.29 16.61
CA GLN A 179 0.96 12.42 15.32
C GLN A 179 0.28 11.10 14.89
N HIS A 180 0.98 9.99 15.01
CA HIS A 180 0.42 8.67 14.73
C HIS A 180 -0.83 8.36 15.58
N LYS A 181 -0.82 8.69 16.87
CA LYS A 181 -1.98 8.53 17.75
C LYS A 181 -3.18 9.36 17.28
N MET A 182 -2.93 10.59 16.80
CA MET A 182 -3.97 11.48 16.28
C MET A 182 -4.54 10.93 14.96
N LEU A 183 -3.67 10.50 14.03
CA LEU A 183 -4.06 9.89 12.77
C LEU A 183 -4.85 8.59 12.99
N ARG A 184 -4.42 7.75 13.93
CA ARG A 184 -5.16 6.54 14.30
C ARG A 184 -6.58 6.88 14.77
N LYS A 185 -6.75 7.88 15.62
CA LYS A 185 -8.07 8.32 16.07
C LYS A 185 -8.93 8.86 14.93
N ARG A 186 -8.32 9.54 13.96
CA ARG A 186 -9.00 10.15 12.80
C ARG A 186 -9.37 9.11 11.75
N ASN A 187 -8.42 8.20 11.43
CA ASN A 187 -8.48 7.40 10.21
C ASN A 187 -9.03 5.99 10.42
N SER A 188 -9.01 5.43 11.65
CA SER A 188 -9.45 4.04 11.86
C SER A 188 -10.88 3.82 11.41
N PHE A 189 -11.08 2.87 10.49
CA PHE A 189 -12.38 2.44 9.97
C PHE A 189 -13.29 3.58 9.45
N ASN A 190 -12.69 4.61 8.84
CA ASN A 190 -13.45 5.71 8.24
C ASN A 190 -14.19 5.26 6.96
N ILE A 191 -14.99 6.17 6.37
CA ILE A 191 -15.82 5.85 5.21
C ILE A 191 -15.02 5.37 4.00
N CYS A 192 -13.80 5.87 3.78
CA CYS A 192 -12.94 5.43 2.68
C CYS A 192 -12.57 3.95 2.85
N HIS A 193 -12.13 3.52 4.05
CA HIS A 193 -11.80 2.12 4.33
C HIS A 193 -13.02 1.19 4.16
N ILE A 194 -14.21 1.68 4.54
CA ILE A 194 -15.46 0.94 4.39
C ILE A 194 -15.81 0.79 2.91
N ASN A 195 -15.67 1.84 2.12
CA ASN A 195 -15.95 1.82 0.68
C ASN A 195 -14.94 0.95 -0.08
N GLU A 196 -13.62 1.06 0.21
CA GLU A 196 -12.63 0.14 -0.33
C GLU A 196 -12.99 -1.34 -0.06
N SER A 197 -13.45 -1.64 1.16
CA SER A 197 -13.84 -3.00 1.52
C SER A 197 -15.10 -3.48 0.79
N LYS A 198 -16.03 -2.59 0.43
CA LYS A 198 -17.21 -2.95 -0.39
C LYS A 198 -16.83 -3.26 -1.82
N GLU A 199 -15.91 -2.48 -2.39
CA GLU A 199 -15.52 -2.56 -3.79
C GLU A 199 -14.49 -3.67 -4.08
N ILE A 200 -13.88 -4.28 -3.07
CA ILE A 200 -12.73 -5.15 -3.24
C ILE A 200 -12.96 -6.32 -4.22
N LEU A 201 -14.11 -7.02 -4.13
CA LEU A 201 -14.39 -8.15 -5.04
C LEU A 201 -14.67 -7.68 -6.48
N HIS A 202 -15.24 -6.50 -6.65
CA HIS A 202 -15.41 -5.88 -7.96
C HIS A 202 -14.05 -5.52 -8.58
N ASN A 203 -13.20 -4.86 -7.79
CA ASN A 203 -11.85 -4.48 -8.19
C ASN A 203 -10.98 -5.70 -8.56
N VAL A 204 -11.08 -6.76 -7.78
CA VAL A 204 -10.40 -8.04 -8.07
C VAL A 204 -10.87 -8.62 -9.40
N ALA A 205 -12.18 -8.64 -9.66
CA ALA A 205 -12.74 -9.17 -10.91
C ALA A 205 -12.26 -8.36 -12.14
N ILE A 206 -12.13 -7.04 -12.04
CA ILE A 206 -11.58 -6.20 -13.11
C ILE A 206 -10.15 -6.64 -13.43
N VAL A 207 -9.29 -6.74 -12.39
CA VAL A 207 -7.87 -7.10 -12.56
C VAL A 207 -7.70 -8.53 -13.09
N GLU A 208 -8.51 -9.47 -12.59
CA GLU A 208 -8.47 -10.88 -13.00
C GLU A 208 -8.91 -11.06 -14.45
N ASN A 209 -10.00 -10.41 -14.86
CA ASN A 209 -10.53 -10.51 -16.24
C ASN A 209 -9.55 -9.96 -17.30
N GLU A 210 -8.78 -8.92 -16.97
CA GLU A 210 -7.75 -8.39 -17.88
C GLU A 210 -6.50 -9.28 -17.92
N GLY A 211 -6.26 -10.06 -16.89
CA GLY A 211 -5.09 -10.92 -16.75
C GLY A 211 -3.81 -10.17 -16.38
N TYR A 212 -2.77 -10.93 -16.06
CA TYR A 212 -1.46 -10.37 -15.72
C TYR A 212 -0.77 -9.83 -16.99
N LYS A 213 -0.25 -8.62 -16.90
CA LYS A 213 0.63 -8.04 -17.92
C LYS A 213 2.08 -8.28 -17.52
N ASN A 214 2.92 -8.64 -18.50
CA ASN A 214 4.32 -8.90 -18.25
C ASN A 214 5.02 -7.66 -17.67
N CYS A 215 5.58 -7.82 -16.48
CA CYS A 215 6.35 -6.79 -15.77
C CYS A 215 7.39 -7.48 -14.91
N ALA A 216 8.62 -6.98 -14.91
CA ALA A 216 9.67 -7.51 -14.04
C ALA A 216 9.20 -7.49 -12.58
N ALA A 217 9.28 -8.63 -11.88
CA ALA A 217 8.71 -8.74 -10.55
C ALA A 217 9.63 -9.43 -9.54
N LEU A 218 9.71 -8.85 -8.34
CA LEU A 218 10.32 -9.41 -7.13
C LEU A 218 9.24 -9.46 -6.06
N LEU A 219 9.05 -10.63 -5.45
CA LEU A 219 8.02 -10.82 -4.42
C LEU A 219 8.67 -11.20 -3.09
N PHE A 220 8.31 -10.53 -2.04
CA PHE A 220 8.59 -10.90 -0.66
C PHE A 220 7.33 -11.51 -0.04
N LYS A 221 7.44 -12.68 0.56
CA LYS A 221 6.33 -13.31 1.27
C LYS A 221 6.67 -13.61 2.73
N SER A 222 5.67 -13.45 3.60
CA SER A 222 5.73 -13.77 5.02
C SER A 222 5.60 -15.29 5.28
N ASN A 223 5.69 -15.68 6.56
CA ASN A 223 5.43 -17.05 7.01
C ASN A 223 3.92 -17.40 7.06
N SER A 224 3.04 -16.52 6.66
CA SER A 224 1.57 -16.68 6.58
C SER A 224 0.83 -16.93 7.90
N LYS A 225 1.50 -16.82 9.05
CA LYS A 225 0.85 -17.04 10.36
C LYS A 225 -0.21 -15.97 10.71
N GLN A 226 -0.16 -14.81 10.05
CA GLN A 226 -1.07 -13.69 10.27
C GLN A 226 -2.05 -13.46 9.11
N THR A 227 -2.05 -14.34 8.11
CA THR A 227 -2.87 -14.25 6.90
C THR A 227 -3.73 -15.51 6.74
N ALA A 228 -4.56 -15.57 5.70
CA ALA A 228 -5.36 -16.75 5.39
C ALA A 228 -4.47 -17.99 5.15
N GLY A 229 -4.94 -19.18 5.54
CA GLY A 229 -4.14 -20.41 5.51
C GLY A 229 -3.49 -20.75 4.16
N GLN A 230 -4.10 -20.35 3.04
CA GLN A 230 -3.57 -20.58 1.67
C GLN A 230 -2.72 -19.41 1.14
N TRP A 231 -2.41 -18.42 1.96
CA TRP A 231 -1.68 -17.22 1.54
C TRP A 231 -0.34 -17.53 0.87
N SER A 232 0.41 -18.48 1.43
CA SER A 232 1.71 -18.89 0.90
C SER A 232 1.60 -19.53 -0.49
N GLU A 233 0.54 -20.30 -0.72
CA GLU A 233 0.26 -20.96 -2.00
C GLU A 233 -0.09 -19.92 -3.06
N PHE A 234 -0.95 -18.97 -2.75
CA PHE A 234 -1.31 -17.88 -3.66
C PHE A 234 -0.10 -17.04 -4.08
N GLN A 235 0.82 -16.77 -3.15
CA GLN A 235 2.06 -16.06 -3.45
C GLN A 235 2.98 -16.85 -4.40
N LYS A 236 3.11 -18.17 -4.19
CA LYS A 236 3.90 -19.06 -5.05
C LYS A 236 3.30 -19.17 -6.44
N GLU A 237 1.99 -19.35 -6.52
CA GLU A 237 1.27 -19.47 -7.79
C GLU A 237 1.40 -18.18 -8.60
N PHE A 238 1.21 -17.02 -7.97
CA PHE A 238 1.41 -15.75 -8.65
C PHE A 238 2.86 -15.54 -9.08
N ALA A 239 3.85 -15.94 -8.26
CA ALA A 239 5.25 -15.88 -8.65
C ALA A 239 5.55 -16.73 -9.89
N ALA A 240 4.94 -17.92 -10.01
CA ALA A 240 5.08 -18.76 -11.19
C ALA A 240 4.41 -18.16 -12.43
N ILE A 241 3.22 -17.55 -12.30
CA ILE A 241 2.50 -16.90 -13.41
C ILE A 241 3.27 -15.67 -13.93
N SER A 242 3.88 -14.90 -13.01
CA SER A 242 4.57 -13.64 -13.33
C SER A 242 6.06 -13.80 -13.60
N ASP A 243 6.58 -15.02 -13.56
CA ASP A 243 8.04 -15.30 -13.61
C ASP A 243 8.84 -14.47 -12.59
N ALA A 244 8.25 -14.26 -11.41
CA ALA A 244 8.82 -13.41 -10.39
C ALA A 244 9.83 -14.16 -9.51
N LYS A 245 10.92 -13.47 -9.15
CA LYS A 245 11.79 -13.93 -8.05
C LYS A 245 10.99 -13.85 -6.73
N LEU A 246 10.83 -14.98 -6.03
CA LEU A 246 10.13 -15.06 -4.75
C LEU A 246 11.11 -15.28 -3.59
N ILE A 247 11.10 -14.35 -2.63
CA ILE A 247 11.90 -14.44 -1.39
C ILE A 247 10.96 -14.61 -0.20
N SER A 248 11.23 -15.63 0.63
CA SER A 248 10.41 -15.94 1.80
C SER A 248 11.12 -15.56 3.08
N TYR A 249 10.40 -14.89 3.99
CA TYR A 249 10.91 -14.56 5.32
C TYR A 249 10.06 -15.22 6.42
N ASP A 250 10.72 -15.76 7.45
CA ASP A 250 10.02 -16.25 8.63
C ASP A 250 9.66 -15.09 9.58
N CYS A 251 8.70 -14.30 9.17
CA CYS A 251 8.16 -13.18 9.94
C CYS A 251 6.69 -12.96 9.60
N GLY A 252 6.02 -12.07 10.33
CA GLY A 252 4.62 -11.73 10.09
C GLY A 252 4.40 -10.90 8.82
N HIS A 253 3.13 -10.65 8.50
CA HIS A 253 2.62 -9.98 7.30
C HIS A 253 3.27 -8.61 7.00
N TYR A 254 3.65 -7.85 8.02
CA TYR A 254 4.37 -6.57 7.87
C TYR A 254 5.88 -6.81 7.77
N ILE A 255 6.34 -7.49 6.70
CA ILE A 255 7.75 -7.87 6.50
C ILE A 255 8.69 -6.68 6.68
N HIS A 256 8.31 -5.52 6.14
CA HIS A 256 9.08 -4.28 6.22
C HIS A 256 9.33 -3.74 7.65
N HIS A 257 8.58 -4.24 8.65
CA HIS A 257 8.85 -3.93 10.06
C HIS A 257 9.98 -4.79 10.67
N PHE A 258 10.24 -5.94 10.07
CA PHE A 258 11.15 -6.94 10.64
C PHE A 258 12.41 -7.14 9.79
N LYS A 259 12.28 -6.96 8.47
CA LYS A 259 13.27 -7.34 7.46
C LYS A 259 13.64 -6.21 6.52
N SER A 260 13.57 -4.96 7.00
CA SER A 260 13.80 -3.79 6.16
C SER A 260 15.22 -3.69 5.61
N ASP A 261 16.26 -4.23 6.29
CA ASP A 261 17.62 -4.24 5.80
C ASP A 261 17.77 -5.24 4.66
N GLU A 262 17.35 -6.47 4.89
CA GLU A 262 17.42 -7.54 3.91
C GLU A 262 16.57 -7.22 2.67
N MET A 263 15.38 -6.65 2.86
CA MET A 263 14.54 -6.20 1.75
C MET A 263 15.24 -5.11 0.93
N CYS A 264 15.84 -4.12 1.59
CA CYS A 264 16.53 -3.03 0.90
C CYS A 264 17.68 -3.57 0.03
N GLU A 265 18.51 -4.47 0.55
CA GLU A 265 19.60 -5.10 -0.19
C GLU A 265 19.10 -5.88 -1.41
N GLU A 266 18.04 -6.69 -1.26
CA GLU A 266 17.48 -7.47 -2.36
C GLU A 266 16.80 -6.57 -3.42
N ILE A 267 16.14 -5.49 -3.01
CA ILE A 267 15.55 -4.50 -3.92
C ILE A 267 16.63 -3.83 -4.77
N ILE A 268 17.72 -3.37 -4.14
CA ILE A 268 18.83 -2.72 -4.86
C ILE A 268 19.41 -3.70 -5.88
N LYS A 269 19.79 -4.90 -5.46
CA LYS A 269 20.35 -5.95 -6.34
C LYS A 269 19.43 -6.24 -7.53
N TYR A 270 18.12 -6.35 -7.25
CA TYR A 270 17.13 -6.66 -8.28
C TYR A 270 16.99 -5.52 -9.30
N VAL A 271 16.85 -4.29 -8.82
CA VAL A 271 16.68 -3.12 -9.71
C VAL A 271 17.93 -2.87 -10.55
N ASP A 272 19.12 -3.06 -9.98
CA ASP A 272 20.40 -2.94 -10.71
C ASP A 272 20.49 -3.98 -11.83
N SER A 273 20.00 -5.21 -11.61
CA SER A 273 19.99 -6.26 -12.64
C SER A 273 19.05 -5.97 -13.81
N LEU A 274 18.03 -5.12 -13.64
CA LEU A 274 17.12 -4.70 -14.72
C LEU A 274 17.70 -3.59 -15.61
N SER A 275 18.84 -3.04 -15.24
CA SER A 275 19.48 -1.92 -15.95
C SER A 275 20.66 -2.38 -16.80
N MET A 276 21.01 -3.66 -16.74
CA MET A 276 21.99 -4.35 -17.59
C MET A 276 21.29 -5.02 -18.77
#